data_720881e13d7c2a4a402894aa4ec240e2
#
_entry.id   720881e13d7c2a4a402894aa4ec240e2
#
_cell.length_a   1.000
_cell.length_b   1.000
_cell.length_c   1.000
_cell.angle_alpha   90.00
_cell.angle_beta   90.00
_cell.angle_gamma   90.00
#
_symmetry.space_group_name_H-M   'P 1'
#
loop_
_entity.id
_entity.type
_entity.pdbx_description
1 polymer ?
#
loop_
_entity_poly.entity_id
_entity_poly.type
_entity_poly.pdbx_seq_one_letter_code
_entity_poly.pdbx_strand_id
1 'polypeptide(L)'
;MKTLTVVQHTSAEYLGLIEDHLEGRRIRFRYSRPFATGGRVPGPDALHDGLVLLGGGPWGSAGVRDVPTLAQEVALTRAALDKGLPVIGIGLGAQILAIAAGGRTSPSPLEFSVSEAERTAADALAGYLPQRFPMVVYGRD
;
A
#
# COMPACT_ATOMS: atom_id res chain seq x y z
N MET A 1 -15.93 -3.36 -16.01
CA MET A 1 -15.30 -4.11 -14.90
C MET A 1 -14.13 -3.28 -14.37
N LYS A 2 -14.06 -3.10 -13.07
CA LYS A 2 -12.99 -2.35 -12.42
C LYS A 2 -11.71 -3.19 -12.35
N THR A 3 -10.56 -2.52 -12.49
CA THR A 3 -9.24 -3.13 -12.41
C THR A 3 -8.35 -2.34 -11.46
N LEU A 4 -7.71 -3.02 -10.52
CA LEU A 4 -6.75 -2.42 -9.60
C LEU A 4 -5.33 -2.70 -10.07
N THR A 5 -4.46 -1.70 -9.93
CA THR A 5 -3.01 -1.86 -10.03
C THR A 5 -2.48 -2.20 -8.65
N VAL A 6 -1.70 -3.27 -8.53
CA VAL A 6 -1.17 -3.75 -7.26
C VAL A 6 0.35 -3.76 -7.32
N VAL A 7 1.00 -2.99 -6.46
CA VAL A 7 2.46 -2.99 -6.33
C VAL A 7 2.87 -3.89 -5.19
N GLN A 8 3.65 -4.91 -5.52
CA GLN A 8 4.17 -5.92 -4.59
C GLN A 8 5.67 -5.74 -4.45
N HIS A 9 6.17 -5.71 -3.21
CA HIS A 9 7.56 -5.38 -2.92
C HIS A 9 8.43 -6.59 -2.57
N THR A 10 7.81 -7.67 -2.12
CA THR A 10 8.47 -8.94 -1.81
C THR A 10 7.62 -10.12 -2.28
N SER A 11 8.25 -11.26 -2.50
CA SER A 11 7.53 -12.45 -2.96
C SER A 11 6.51 -12.99 -1.94
N ALA A 12 6.72 -12.72 -0.66
CA ALA A 12 5.89 -13.24 0.42
C ALA A 12 4.66 -12.36 0.74
N GLU A 13 4.65 -11.10 0.32
CA GLU A 13 3.59 -10.16 0.67
C GLU A 13 2.76 -9.80 -0.57
N TYR A 14 1.85 -10.68 -0.91
CA TYR A 14 0.85 -10.52 -1.97
C TYR A 14 -0.53 -10.26 -1.35
N LEU A 15 -1.56 -10.08 -2.17
CA LEU A 15 -2.91 -9.76 -1.70
C LEU A 15 -3.54 -10.84 -0.79
N GLY A 16 -3.15 -12.11 -0.97
CA GLY A 16 -3.68 -13.20 -0.16
C GLY A 16 -5.20 -13.30 -0.27
N LEU A 17 -5.89 -13.36 0.87
CA LEU A 17 -7.36 -13.47 0.92
C LEU A 17 -8.10 -12.25 0.31
N ILE A 18 -7.41 -11.13 0.11
CA ILE A 18 -8.00 -9.97 -0.58
C ILE A 18 -8.33 -10.33 -2.03
N GLU A 19 -7.57 -11.24 -2.65
CA GLU A 19 -7.85 -11.71 -4.01
C GLU A 19 -9.26 -12.30 -4.12
N ASP A 20 -9.63 -13.19 -3.20
CA ASP A 20 -10.97 -13.80 -3.16
C ASP A 20 -12.08 -12.75 -3.01
N HIS A 21 -11.83 -11.73 -2.17
CA HIS A 21 -12.78 -10.63 -1.99
C HIS A 21 -12.94 -9.78 -3.24
N LEU A 22 -11.87 -9.53 -3.96
CA LEU A 22 -11.90 -8.78 -5.23
C LEU A 22 -12.61 -9.59 -6.33
N GLU A 23 -12.24 -10.86 -6.47
CA GLU A 23 -12.85 -11.75 -7.46
C GLU A 23 -14.34 -11.94 -7.22
N GLY A 24 -14.76 -12.13 -5.97
CA GLY A 24 -16.16 -12.23 -5.60
C GLY A 24 -16.98 -10.96 -5.92
N ARG A 25 -16.32 -9.82 -6.07
CA ARG A 25 -16.94 -8.54 -6.48
C ARG A 25 -16.72 -8.20 -7.95
N ARG A 26 -16.14 -9.11 -8.72
CA ARG A 26 -15.78 -8.93 -10.13
C ARG A 26 -14.83 -7.74 -10.35
N ILE A 27 -13.91 -7.55 -9.41
CA ILE A 27 -12.83 -6.57 -9.51
C ILE A 27 -11.57 -7.31 -9.94
N ARG A 28 -10.99 -6.92 -11.07
CA ARG A 28 -9.72 -7.44 -11.55
C ARG A 28 -8.57 -6.76 -10.83
N PHE A 29 -7.44 -7.43 -10.77
CA PHE A 29 -6.20 -6.85 -10.27
C PHE A 29 -5.02 -7.29 -11.12
N ARG A 30 -4.03 -6.42 -11.23
CA ARG A 30 -2.79 -6.67 -11.96
C ARG A 30 -1.61 -6.36 -11.06
N TYR A 31 -0.78 -7.36 -10.84
CA TYR A 31 0.45 -7.20 -10.08
C TYR A 31 1.53 -6.50 -10.90
N SER A 32 2.19 -5.54 -10.27
CA SER A 32 3.51 -5.03 -10.62
C SER A 32 4.49 -5.52 -9.56
N ARG A 33 5.57 -6.15 -9.99
CA ARG A 33 6.59 -6.76 -9.11
C ARG A 33 7.96 -6.20 -9.44
N PRO A 34 8.32 -4.98 -8.97
CA PRO A 34 9.59 -4.34 -9.29
C PRO A 34 10.82 -5.16 -8.86
N PHE A 35 10.67 -6.00 -7.84
CA PHE A 35 11.74 -6.89 -7.37
C PHE A 35 12.04 -8.08 -8.30
N ALA A 36 11.12 -8.42 -9.18
CA ALA A 36 11.30 -9.53 -10.10
C ALA A 36 12.13 -9.11 -11.32
N THR A 37 12.80 -10.06 -11.96
CA THR A 37 13.56 -9.81 -13.18
C THR A 37 12.67 -9.18 -14.26
N GLY A 38 13.07 -8.02 -14.77
CA GLY A 38 12.28 -7.26 -15.74
C GLY A 38 11.07 -6.51 -15.14
N GLY A 39 10.88 -6.62 -13.82
CA GLY A 39 9.81 -5.91 -13.11
C GLY A 39 10.11 -4.42 -13.01
N ARG A 40 9.05 -3.63 -12.91
CA ARG A 40 9.13 -2.18 -12.77
C ARG A 40 7.88 -1.60 -12.12
N VAL A 41 8.02 -0.40 -11.57
CA VAL A 41 6.87 0.41 -11.16
C VAL A 41 6.16 0.91 -12.41
N PRO A 42 4.84 0.74 -12.52
CA PRO A 42 4.10 1.25 -13.68
C PRO A 42 4.11 2.78 -13.71
N GLY A 43 4.00 3.34 -14.90
CA GLY A 43 3.79 4.77 -15.04
C GLY A 43 2.35 5.20 -14.73
N PRO A 44 2.10 6.51 -14.55
CA PRO A 44 0.76 7.03 -14.25
C PRO A 44 -0.32 6.66 -15.28
N ASP A 45 0.08 6.42 -16.52
CA ASP A 45 -0.85 6.03 -17.60
C ASP A 45 -1.31 4.57 -17.49
N ALA A 46 -0.58 3.76 -16.74
CA ALA A 46 -0.93 2.37 -16.49
C ALA A 46 -1.82 2.20 -15.23
N LEU A 47 -2.15 3.27 -14.53
CA LEU A 47 -3.15 3.25 -13.48
C LEU A 47 -4.53 3.00 -14.08
N HIS A 48 -5.24 2.05 -13.49
CA HIS A 48 -6.62 1.73 -13.89
C HIS A 48 -7.62 2.43 -12.95
N ASP A 49 -8.42 1.67 -12.23
CA ASP A 49 -9.50 2.18 -11.39
C ASP A 49 -9.11 2.35 -9.92
N GLY A 50 -7.89 1.99 -9.54
CA GLY A 50 -7.38 2.14 -8.18
C GLY A 50 -5.98 1.55 -8.03
N LEU A 51 -5.36 1.86 -6.91
CA LEU A 51 -3.98 1.46 -6.57
C LEU A 51 -3.94 0.76 -5.23
N VAL A 52 -3.26 -0.37 -5.17
CA VAL A 52 -2.93 -1.07 -3.93
C VAL A 52 -1.42 -1.14 -3.80
N LEU A 53 -0.88 -0.68 -2.68
CA LEU A 53 0.52 -0.75 -2.33
C LEU A 53 0.65 -1.74 -1.17
N LEU A 54 1.34 -2.84 -1.40
CA LEU A 54 1.47 -3.91 -0.41
C LEU A 54 2.61 -3.67 0.59
N GLY A 55 2.73 -4.53 1.58
CA GLY A 55 3.81 -4.54 2.54
C GLY A 55 5.15 -4.83 1.89
N GLY A 56 6.23 -4.45 2.54
CA GLY A 56 7.58 -4.55 2.01
C GLY A 56 8.57 -5.28 2.92
N GLY A 57 8.08 -6.03 3.92
CA GLY A 57 8.95 -6.75 4.84
C GLY A 57 9.97 -5.83 5.49
N PRO A 58 11.27 -6.08 5.28
CA PRO A 58 12.33 -5.29 5.92
C PRO A 58 12.62 -3.94 5.25
N TRP A 59 11.95 -3.62 4.14
CA TRP A 59 12.12 -2.33 3.48
C TRP A 59 11.48 -1.20 4.27
N GLY A 60 12.10 -0.04 4.24
CA GLY A 60 11.64 1.20 4.86
C GLY A 60 11.43 2.32 3.86
N SER A 61 11.20 3.52 4.39
CA SER A 61 10.88 4.73 3.62
C SER A 61 11.46 6.01 4.22
N ALA A 62 12.24 5.90 5.30
CA ALA A 62 12.72 7.04 6.09
C ALA A 62 14.23 7.25 6.05
N GLY A 63 14.90 6.74 4.99
CA GLY A 63 16.32 6.98 4.74
C GLY A 63 17.28 5.93 5.32
N VAL A 64 16.80 4.93 6.04
CA VAL A 64 17.66 3.89 6.63
C VAL A 64 17.75 2.65 5.75
N ARG A 65 16.64 2.16 5.27
CA ARG A 65 16.56 1.00 4.39
C ARG A 65 15.41 1.18 3.39
N ASP A 66 15.51 2.20 2.60
CA ASP A 66 14.47 2.54 1.65
C ASP A 66 14.32 1.47 0.58
N VAL A 67 13.07 1.17 0.23
CA VAL A 67 12.81 0.35 -0.95
C VAL A 67 13.40 1.04 -2.18
N PRO A 68 14.11 0.30 -3.07
CA PRO A 68 14.80 0.92 -4.20
C PRO A 68 13.91 1.74 -5.13
N THR A 69 12.62 1.44 -5.18
CA THR A 69 11.62 2.09 -6.02
C THR A 69 10.82 3.18 -5.31
N LEU A 70 11.25 3.61 -4.12
CA LEU A 70 10.49 4.56 -3.27
C LEU A 70 10.05 5.82 -4.03
N ALA A 71 10.97 6.49 -4.70
CA ALA A 71 10.66 7.74 -5.41
C ALA A 71 9.62 7.53 -6.52
N GLN A 72 9.75 6.44 -7.28
CA GLN A 72 8.82 6.09 -8.35
C GLN A 72 7.43 5.75 -7.81
N GLU A 73 7.36 5.03 -6.71
CA GLU A 73 6.09 4.66 -6.09
C GLU A 73 5.39 5.84 -5.43
N VAL A 74 6.13 6.75 -4.82
CA VAL A 74 5.60 8.02 -4.32
C VAL A 74 4.99 8.84 -5.47
N ALA A 75 5.70 8.94 -6.60
CA ALA A 75 5.21 9.66 -7.78
C ALA A 75 3.95 9.00 -8.37
N LEU A 76 3.93 7.68 -8.48
CA LEU A 76 2.75 6.92 -8.93
C LEU A 76 1.55 7.15 -8.01
N THR A 77 1.78 7.11 -6.72
CA THR A 77 0.73 7.30 -5.71
C THR A 77 0.17 8.72 -5.74
N ARG A 78 1.03 9.74 -5.89
CA ARG A 78 0.57 11.12 -6.10
C ARG A 78 -0.31 11.24 -7.34
N ALA A 79 0.10 10.62 -8.44
CA ALA A 79 -0.71 10.63 -9.66
C ALA A 79 -2.07 9.96 -9.46
N ALA A 80 -2.15 8.88 -8.69
CA ALA A 80 -3.41 8.24 -8.34
C ALA A 80 -4.30 9.17 -7.50
N LEU A 81 -3.75 9.82 -6.49
CA LEU A 81 -4.48 10.78 -5.66
C LEU A 81 -4.98 11.98 -6.47
N ASP A 82 -4.14 12.54 -7.34
CA ASP A 82 -4.50 13.68 -8.20
C ASP A 82 -5.63 13.32 -9.18
N LYS A 83 -5.70 12.07 -9.61
CA LYS A 83 -6.78 11.54 -10.44
C LYS A 83 -8.05 11.19 -9.65
N GLY A 84 -8.02 11.33 -8.32
CA GLY A 84 -9.14 10.93 -7.46
C GLY A 84 -9.38 9.43 -7.39
N LEU A 85 -8.37 8.61 -7.68
CA LEU A 85 -8.48 7.16 -7.60
C LEU A 85 -8.38 6.68 -6.16
N PRO A 86 -9.12 5.62 -5.77
CA PRO A 86 -8.94 5.00 -4.47
C PRO A 86 -7.56 4.37 -4.36
N VAL A 87 -6.93 4.56 -3.20
CA VAL A 87 -5.61 4.00 -2.87
C VAL A 87 -5.68 3.28 -1.54
N ILE A 88 -5.15 2.07 -1.50
CA ILE A 88 -4.95 1.29 -0.27
C ILE A 88 -3.45 1.08 -0.08
N GLY A 89 -2.94 1.46 1.09
CA GLY A 89 -1.56 1.19 1.50
C GLY A 89 -1.52 0.25 2.70
N ILE A 90 -0.71 -0.79 2.60
CA ILE A 90 -0.51 -1.80 3.65
C ILE A 90 0.96 -1.83 4.03
N GLY A 91 1.30 -1.71 5.31
CA GLY A 91 2.68 -1.73 5.77
C GLY A 91 3.53 -0.65 5.09
N LEU A 92 4.56 -1.05 4.35
CA LEU A 92 5.37 -0.14 3.53
C LEU A 92 4.49 0.70 2.58
N GLY A 93 3.46 0.10 2.01
CA GLY A 93 2.53 0.81 1.15
C GLY A 93 1.79 1.94 1.86
N ALA A 94 1.46 1.78 3.14
CA ALA A 94 0.86 2.85 3.94
C ALA A 94 1.84 4.01 4.17
N GLN A 95 3.13 3.72 4.33
CA GLN A 95 4.18 4.73 4.45
C GLN A 95 4.34 5.52 3.14
N ILE A 96 4.37 4.83 2.01
CA ILE A 96 4.44 5.45 0.69
C ILE A 96 3.22 6.36 0.46
N LEU A 97 2.03 5.89 0.81
CA LEU A 97 0.80 6.68 0.73
C LEU A 97 0.87 7.93 1.61
N ALA A 98 1.37 7.82 2.84
CA ALA A 98 1.54 8.97 3.73
C ALA A 98 2.47 10.02 3.12
N ILE A 99 3.61 9.61 2.58
CA ILE A 99 4.56 10.52 1.92
C ILE A 99 3.91 11.17 0.69
N ALA A 100 3.23 10.39 -0.14
CA ALA A 100 2.56 10.89 -1.34
C ALA A 100 1.46 11.90 -1.02
N ALA A 101 0.78 11.74 0.10
CA ALA A 101 -0.26 12.66 0.58
C ALA A 101 0.28 13.91 1.30
N GLY A 102 1.61 14.11 1.32
CA GLY A 102 2.25 15.27 1.94
C GLY A 102 2.69 15.06 3.39
N GLY A 103 2.56 13.86 3.91
CA GLY A 103 3.08 13.45 5.21
C GLY A 103 4.56 13.06 5.17
N ARG A 104 5.00 12.43 6.23
CA ARG A 104 6.38 11.94 6.35
C ARG A 104 6.42 10.68 7.22
N THR A 105 7.51 9.94 7.08
CA THR A 105 7.86 8.79 7.91
C THR A 105 9.13 9.11 8.69
N SER A 106 9.36 8.37 9.76
CA SER A 106 10.56 8.50 10.58
C SER A 106 11.23 7.15 10.77
N PRO A 107 12.57 7.10 10.92
CA PRO A 107 13.27 5.85 11.11
C PRO A 107 12.78 5.10 12.35
N SER A 108 12.53 3.81 12.19
CA SER A 108 12.13 2.90 13.25
C SER A 108 12.78 1.53 13.04
N PRO A 109 13.06 0.78 14.11
CA PRO A 109 13.48 -0.61 13.97
C PRO A 109 12.40 -1.46 13.28
N LEU A 110 12.86 -2.59 12.71
CA LEU A 110 11.92 -3.60 12.23
C LEU A 110 11.05 -4.09 13.40
N GLU A 111 9.76 -4.01 13.23
CA GLU A 111 8.78 -4.46 14.22
C GLU A 111 7.97 -5.63 13.66
N PHE A 112 7.66 -6.58 14.52
CA PHE A 112 6.69 -7.63 14.27
C PHE A 112 5.88 -7.84 15.54
N SER A 113 4.67 -7.28 15.56
CA SER A 113 3.84 -7.24 16.76
C SER A 113 2.36 -7.20 16.42
N VAL A 114 1.54 -7.38 17.44
CA VAL A 114 0.11 -7.10 17.39
C VAL A 114 -0.15 -5.84 18.21
N SER A 115 -0.78 -4.86 17.59
CA SER A 115 -1.18 -3.60 18.21
C SER A 115 -2.70 -3.40 18.09
N GLU A 116 -3.20 -2.41 18.78
CA GLU A 116 -4.58 -1.94 18.61
C GLU A 116 -4.57 -0.63 17.84
N ALA A 117 -5.37 -0.56 16.77
CA ALA A 117 -5.63 0.66 16.05
C ALA A 117 -6.91 1.32 16.56
N GLU A 118 -6.92 2.65 16.61
CA GLU A 118 -8.07 3.45 16.99
C GLU A 118 -8.47 4.37 15.83
N ARG A 119 -9.75 4.35 15.51
CA ARG A 119 -10.33 5.23 14.50
C ARG A 119 -10.39 6.66 15.03
N THR A 120 -9.83 7.61 14.30
CA THR A 120 -9.80 9.03 14.66
C THR A 120 -10.89 9.86 14.00
N ALA A 121 -11.47 9.37 12.88
CA ALA A 121 -12.58 10.03 12.20
C ALA A 121 -13.86 9.22 12.36
N ALA A 122 -14.94 9.86 12.83
CA ALA A 122 -16.20 9.17 13.13
C ALA A 122 -16.85 8.53 11.91
N ASP A 123 -16.66 9.11 10.71
CA ASP A 123 -17.23 8.68 9.44
C ASP A 123 -16.25 7.91 8.56
N ALA A 124 -15.10 7.52 9.10
CA ALA A 124 -14.11 6.78 8.34
C ALA A 124 -14.73 5.53 7.70
N LEU A 125 -14.51 5.35 6.41
CA LEU A 125 -15.06 4.27 5.58
C LEU A 125 -16.59 4.11 5.75
N ALA A 126 -17.31 5.23 5.79
CA ALA A 126 -18.77 5.25 5.93
C ALA A 126 -19.29 4.42 7.14
N GLY A 127 -18.53 4.39 8.22
CA GLY A 127 -18.89 3.68 9.44
C GLY A 127 -18.61 2.18 9.45
N TYR A 128 -18.02 1.63 8.39
CA TYR A 128 -17.62 0.22 8.36
C TYR A 128 -16.39 -0.10 9.20
N LEU A 129 -15.56 0.92 9.50
CA LEU A 129 -14.38 0.71 10.33
C LEU A 129 -14.77 0.76 11.82
N PRO A 130 -14.49 -0.29 12.61
CA PRO A 130 -14.73 -0.25 14.06
C PRO A 130 -13.98 0.88 14.75
N GLN A 131 -14.43 1.30 15.93
CA GLN A 131 -13.75 2.30 16.74
C GLN A 131 -12.35 1.85 17.12
N ARG A 132 -12.20 0.57 17.49
CA ARG A 132 -10.92 -0.08 17.82
C ARG A 132 -10.87 -1.45 17.18
N PHE A 133 -9.71 -1.84 16.69
CA PHE A 133 -9.49 -3.14 16.08
C PHE A 133 -8.03 -3.58 16.21
N PRO A 134 -7.80 -4.90 16.32
CA PRO A 134 -6.43 -5.41 16.34
C PRO A 134 -5.76 -5.21 14.99
N MET A 135 -4.48 -4.93 15.01
CA MET A 135 -3.66 -4.72 13.84
C MET A 135 -2.34 -5.46 13.97
N VAL A 136 -1.98 -6.25 12.99
CA VAL A 136 -0.64 -6.83 12.89
C VAL A 136 0.30 -5.78 12.28
N VAL A 137 1.40 -5.54 12.96
CA VAL A 137 2.48 -4.67 12.46
C VAL A 137 3.65 -5.55 12.03
N TYR A 138 4.05 -5.43 10.78
CA TYR A 138 5.25 -6.05 10.25
C TYR A 138 5.92 -5.09 9.26
N GLY A 139 7.04 -4.52 9.66
CA GLY A 139 7.76 -3.56 8.84
C GLY A 139 8.65 -2.66 9.69
N ARG A 140 9.23 -1.65 9.02
CA ARG A 140 9.99 -0.59 9.66
C ARG A 140 9.49 0.78 9.22
N ASP A 141 9.78 1.80 10.04
CA ASP A 141 9.42 3.21 9.82
C ASP A 141 7.94 3.55 9.97
#